data_47838c670811e4d5b7e3c4a965d07456
#
_entry.id   47838c670811e4d5b7e3c4a965d07456
#
_cell.length_a   1.000
_cell.length_b   1.000
_cell.length_c   1.000
_cell.angle_alpha   90.00
_cell.angle_beta   90.00
_cell.angle_gamma   90.00
#
_symmetry.space_group_name_H-M   'P 1'
#
loop_
_entity.id
_entity.type
_entity.pdbx_description
1 polymer ?
#
loop_
_entity_poly.entity_id
_entity_poly.type
_entity_poly.pdbx_seq_one_letter_code
_entity_poly.pdbx_strand_id
1 'polypeptide(L)'
;MIESHNFRVDVEDDGTLLVLRLHGELDLMSVPTVEETVDRHGGRQAVVVDLRDLEFMDSSGLRMIIELRSRSGDTPVAFVAPGERVGRVLDMTGVRSKLTWVEDPREALP
;
A
#
# COMPACT_ATOMS: atom_id res chain seq x y z
N MET A 1 -17.08 -14.92 15.11
CA MET A 1 -16.70 -14.57 14.87
C MET A 1 -15.89 -14.20 14.76
N ILE A 2 -15.57 -14.02 14.69
CA ILE A 2 -14.83 -13.59 14.53
C ILE A 2 -14.08 -13.00 14.11
N GLU A 3 -13.61 -12.77 13.93
CA GLU A 3 -12.94 -12.10 13.69
C GLU A 3 -12.58 -11.12 13.56
N SER A 4 -12.33 -11.34 13.87
CA SER A 4 -12.23 -9.98 13.57
C SER A 4 -10.84 -9.52 13.39
N HIS A 5 -10.53 -9.30 12.21
CA HIS A 5 -9.21 -8.88 11.82
C HIS A 5 -9.17 -7.34 11.81
N ASN A 6 -8.16 -6.75 12.43
CA ASN A 6 -8.04 -5.29 12.52
C ASN A 6 -7.39 -4.72 11.27
N PHE A 7 -8.18 -4.55 10.22
CA PHE A 7 -7.66 -4.01 8.96
C PHE A 7 -8.78 -3.38 8.14
N ARG A 8 -8.47 -2.27 7.48
CA ARG A 8 -9.42 -1.57 6.60
C ARG A 8 -8.66 -0.85 5.49
N VAL A 9 -9.24 -0.83 4.31
CA VAL A 9 -8.73 -0.03 3.18
C VAL A 9 -9.77 1.02 2.84
N ASP A 10 -9.37 2.29 2.87
CA ASP A 10 -10.19 3.37 2.36
C ASP A 10 -9.71 3.67 0.94
N VAL A 11 -10.63 3.74 -0.01
CA VAL A 11 -10.32 3.89 -1.42
C VAL A 11 -10.76 5.26 -1.92
N GLU A 12 -9.86 5.97 -2.58
CA GLU A 12 -10.19 7.17 -3.34
C GLU A 12 -9.79 6.91 -4.79
N ASP A 13 -10.75 6.99 -5.70
CA ASP A 13 -10.52 6.67 -7.10
C ASP A 13 -11.26 7.69 -7.95
N ASP A 14 -10.51 8.57 -8.63
CA ASP A 14 -11.11 9.59 -9.50
C ASP A 14 -11.04 9.19 -10.98
N GLY A 15 -10.73 7.93 -11.26
CA GLY A 15 -10.58 7.42 -12.62
C GLY A 15 -9.19 7.56 -13.19
N THR A 16 -8.36 8.40 -12.60
CA THR A 16 -6.98 8.65 -13.04
C THR A 16 -5.98 8.19 -12.00
N LEU A 17 -6.23 8.54 -10.74
CA LEU A 17 -5.37 8.20 -9.61
C LEU A 17 -6.15 7.34 -8.62
N LEU A 18 -5.56 6.22 -8.26
CA LEU A 18 -6.12 5.34 -7.23
C LEU A 18 -5.30 5.53 -5.96
N VAL A 19 -5.95 5.89 -4.85
CA VAL A 19 -5.30 6.01 -3.55
C VAL A 19 -5.91 5.00 -2.60
N LEU A 20 -5.07 4.16 -2.01
CA LEU A 20 -5.48 3.18 -1.01
C LEU A 20 -4.89 3.58 0.33
N ARG A 21 -5.73 3.93 1.30
CA ARG A 21 -5.27 4.22 2.65
C ARG A 21 -5.47 2.99 3.50
N LEU A 22 -4.38 2.45 4.00
CA LEU A 22 -4.41 1.22 4.80
C LEU A 22 -4.47 1.58 6.28
N HIS A 23 -5.36 0.92 7.01
CA HIS A 23 -5.53 1.11 8.45
C HIS A 23 -5.38 -0.22 9.16
N GLY A 24 -4.67 -0.23 10.27
CA GLY A 24 -4.59 -1.41 11.12
C GLY A 24 -3.38 -2.27 10.80
N GLU A 25 -3.60 -3.56 10.60
CA GLU A 25 -2.51 -4.53 10.51
C GLU A 25 -2.44 -5.16 9.13
N LEU A 26 -1.31 -4.98 8.47
CA LEU A 26 -1.06 -5.57 7.16
C LEU A 26 -0.28 -6.87 7.34
N ASP A 27 -0.99 -7.98 7.24
CA ASP A 27 -0.45 -9.31 7.47
C ASP A 27 -1.03 -10.30 6.46
N LEU A 28 -0.80 -11.58 6.70
CA LEU A 28 -1.26 -12.61 5.78
C LEU A 28 -2.77 -12.57 5.54
N MET A 29 -3.53 -12.20 6.56
CA MET A 29 -5.00 -12.16 6.46
C MET A 29 -5.49 -10.96 5.66
N SER A 30 -4.80 -9.83 5.71
CA SER A 30 -5.24 -8.61 5.04
C SER A 30 -4.68 -8.42 3.64
N VAL A 31 -3.58 -9.11 3.29
CA VAL A 31 -2.97 -8.99 1.96
C VAL A 31 -3.97 -9.21 0.82
N PRO A 32 -4.83 -10.26 0.85
CA PRO A 32 -5.79 -10.45 -0.25
C PRO A 32 -6.73 -9.28 -0.45
N THR A 33 -7.13 -8.59 0.63
CA THR A 33 -8.02 -7.44 0.52
C THR A 33 -7.38 -6.32 -0.29
N VAL A 34 -6.09 -6.05 -0.05
CA VAL A 34 -5.37 -5.02 -0.80
C VAL A 34 -5.24 -5.43 -2.26
N GLU A 35 -4.85 -6.67 -2.50
CA GLU A 35 -4.64 -7.16 -3.86
C GLU A 35 -5.92 -7.13 -4.68
N GLU A 36 -7.04 -7.55 -4.10
CA GLU A 36 -8.33 -7.50 -4.76
C GLU A 36 -8.75 -6.06 -5.07
N THR A 37 -8.47 -5.15 -4.15
CA THR A 37 -8.82 -3.74 -4.35
C THR A 37 -8.05 -3.15 -5.53
N VAL A 38 -6.76 -3.43 -5.60
CA VAL A 38 -5.93 -2.96 -6.73
C VAL A 38 -6.44 -3.55 -8.05
N ASP A 39 -6.73 -4.84 -8.06
CA ASP A 39 -7.20 -5.51 -9.28
C ASP A 39 -8.54 -4.96 -9.75
N ARG A 40 -9.42 -4.63 -8.80
CA ARG A 40 -10.76 -4.12 -9.12
C ARG A 40 -10.72 -2.72 -9.74
N HIS A 41 -9.66 -1.98 -9.48
CA HIS A 41 -9.51 -0.61 -9.95
C HIS A 41 -8.39 -0.47 -10.98
N GLY A 42 -8.31 -1.41 -11.92
CA GLY A 42 -7.27 -1.38 -12.95
C GLY A 42 -7.44 -0.22 -13.93
N GLY A 43 -6.38 0.05 -14.67
CA GLY A 43 -6.42 1.06 -15.75
C GLY A 43 -6.21 2.49 -15.29
N ARG A 44 -5.77 2.71 -14.08
CA ARG A 44 -5.46 4.07 -13.60
C ARG A 44 -4.06 4.46 -14.04
N GLN A 45 -3.79 5.76 -14.06
CA GLN A 45 -2.48 6.28 -14.48
C GLN A 45 -1.43 6.12 -13.38
N ALA A 46 -1.86 6.08 -12.13
CA ALA A 46 -0.97 5.85 -11.00
C ALA A 46 -1.75 5.26 -9.83
N VAL A 47 -1.03 4.54 -8.97
CA VAL A 47 -1.57 3.98 -7.73
C VAL A 47 -0.72 4.48 -6.58
N VAL A 48 -1.36 4.95 -5.52
CA VAL A 48 -0.67 5.34 -4.29
C VAL A 48 -1.20 4.51 -3.13
N VAL A 49 -0.28 3.94 -2.37
CA VAL A 49 -0.62 3.23 -1.14
C VAL A 49 -0.20 4.10 0.03
N ASP A 50 -1.16 4.59 0.78
CA ASP A 50 -0.92 5.48 1.91
C ASP A 50 -0.79 4.66 3.17
N LEU A 51 0.41 4.68 3.77
CA LEU A 51 0.75 3.86 4.92
C LEU A 51 0.72 4.65 6.24
N ARG A 52 0.28 5.91 6.22
CA ARG A 52 0.35 6.75 7.42
C ARG A 52 -0.42 6.18 8.61
N ASP A 53 -1.54 5.52 8.35
CA ASP A 53 -2.40 4.99 9.41
C ASP A 53 -2.24 3.51 9.65
N LEU A 54 -1.24 2.90 9.02
CA LEU A 54 -0.94 1.50 9.25
C LEU A 54 -0.20 1.34 10.56
N GLU A 55 -0.65 0.42 11.41
CA GLU A 55 -0.12 0.23 12.76
C GLU A 55 0.88 -0.91 12.84
N PHE A 56 0.79 -1.87 11.94
CA PHE A 56 1.62 -3.07 11.99
C PHE A 56 1.79 -3.65 10.59
N MET A 57 2.96 -4.24 10.35
CA MET A 57 3.24 -4.94 9.10
C MET A 57 4.16 -6.12 9.41
N ASP A 58 3.80 -7.31 8.91
CA ASP A 58 4.66 -8.47 9.02
C ASP A 58 5.32 -8.76 7.66
N SER A 59 6.02 -9.88 7.56
CA SER A 59 6.74 -10.23 6.33
C SER A 59 5.80 -10.44 5.14
N SER A 60 4.57 -10.89 5.38
CA SER A 60 3.59 -11.06 4.30
C SER A 60 3.19 -9.72 3.71
N GLY A 61 2.94 -8.74 4.58
CA GLY A 61 2.62 -7.38 4.15
C GLY A 61 3.78 -6.75 3.40
N LEU A 62 4.97 -6.93 3.92
CA LEU A 62 6.18 -6.40 3.29
C LEU A 62 6.37 -6.95 1.88
N ARG A 63 6.18 -8.27 1.73
CA ARG A 63 6.29 -8.91 0.43
C ARG A 63 5.25 -8.35 -0.56
N MET A 64 4.02 -8.17 -0.10
CA MET A 64 2.96 -7.65 -0.93
C MET A 64 3.28 -6.24 -1.43
N ILE A 65 3.81 -5.39 -0.57
CA ILE A 65 4.20 -4.03 -0.95
C ILE A 65 5.25 -4.06 -2.07
N ILE A 66 6.24 -4.93 -1.93
CA ILE A 66 7.28 -5.07 -2.96
C ILE A 66 6.66 -5.58 -4.27
N GLU A 67 5.77 -6.55 -4.18
CA GLU A 67 5.17 -7.16 -5.35
C GLU A 67 4.20 -6.25 -6.08
N LEU A 68 3.60 -5.28 -5.39
CA LEU A 68 2.69 -4.34 -6.03
C LEU A 68 3.35 -3.60 -7.19
N ARG A 69 4.62 -3.24 -7.04
CA ARG A 69 5.34 -2.58 -8.13
C ARG A 69 5.40 -3.45 -9.36
N SER A 70 5.70 -4.74 -9.18
CA SER A 70 5.84 -5.68 -10.29
C SER A 70 4.50 -6.01 -10.94
N ARG A 71 3.46 -6.17 -10.12
CA ARG A 71 2.14 -6.51 -10.62
C ARG A 71 1.50 -5.42 -11.44
N SER A 72 1.84 -4.20 -11.15
CA SER A 72 1.20 -3.04 -11.79
C SER A 72 1.70 -2.78 -13.21
N GLY A 73 2.68 -3.55 -13.68
CA GLY A 73 3.22 -3.36 -15.02
C GLY A 73 3.83 -1.98 -15.18
N ASP A 74 3.34 -1.23 -16.15
CA ASP A 74 3.85 0.12 -16.41
C ASP A 74 3.20 1.19 -15.55
N THR A 75 2.21 0.84 -14.75
CA THR A 75 1.53 1.80 -13.88
C THR A 75 2.45 2.15 -12.70
N PRO A 76 2.80 3.42 -12.50
CA PRO A 76 3.60 3.79 -11.34
C PRO A 76 2.87 3.51 -10.04
N VAL A 77 3.60 2.97 -9.07
CA VAL A 77 3.09 2.74 -7.72
C VAL A 77 3.98 3.51 -6.76
N ALA A 78 3.38 4.41 -5.99
CA ALA A 78 4.10 5.20 -5.01
C ALA A 78 3.46 5.00 -3.64
N PHE A 79 4.17 5.42 -2.60
CA PHE A 79 3.75 5.21 -1.22
C PHE A 79 3.86 6.52 -0.44
N VAL A 80 2.92 6.71 0.48
CA VAL A 80 3.03 7.77 1.48
C VAL A 80 3.60 7.14 2.75
N ALA A 81 4.60 7.80 3.32
CA ALA A 81 5.41 7.23 4.39
C ALA A 81 4.59 6.84 5.63
N PRO A 82 4.90 5.70 6.24
CA PRO A 82 4.22 5.24 7.46
C PRO A 82 4.72 5.99 8.67
N GLY A 83 4.05 5.72 9.79
CA GLY A 83 4.54 6.15 11.09
C GLY A 83 5.78 5.37 11.50
N GLU A 84 6.24 5.63 12.72
CA GLU A 84 7.53 5.15 13.20
C GLU A 84 7.64 3.63 13.25
N ARG A 85 6.61 2.96 13.75
CA ARG A 85 6.66 1.50 13.94
C ARG A 85 6.82 0.74 12.60
N VAL A 86 5.97 1.06 11.63
CA VAL A 86 6.04 0.42 10.32
C VAL A 86 7.28 0.90 9.58
N GLY A 87 7.63 2.18 9.74
CA GLY A 87 8.85 2.72 9.13
C GLY A 87 10.10 1.98 9.57
N ARG A 88 10.14 1.56 10.84
CA ARG A 88 11.28 0.80 11.35
C ARG A 88 11.43 -0.55 10.63
N VAL A 89 10.31 -1.23 10.34
CA VAL A 89 10.35 -2.48 9.59
C VAL A 89 10.92 -2.25 8.20
N LEU A 90 10.51 -1.17 7.53
CA LEU A 90 11.03 -0.85 6.21
C LEU A 90 12.53 -0.54 6.25
N ASP A 91 12.98 0.15 7.30
CA ASP A 91 14.38 0.49 7.44
C ASP A 91 15.25 -0.72 7.73
N MET A 92 14.79 -1.59 8.65
CA MET A 92 15.54 -2.78 9.03
C MET A 92 15.69 -3.78 7.90
N THR A 93 14.73 -3.81 6.97
CA THR A 93 14.75 -4.76 5.86
C THR A 93 15.36 -4.17 4.59
N GLY A 94 15.68 -2.88 4.59
CA GLY A 94 16.22 -2.21 3.41
C GLY A 94 15.19 -1.93 2.32
N VAL A 95 13.92 -2.18 2.60
CA VAL A 95 12.87 -2.05 1.59
C VAL A 95 12.57 -0.60 1.26
N ARG A 96 12.75 0.31 2.24
CA ARG A 96 12.43 1.72 2.03
C ARG A 96 13.09 2.27 0.76
N SER A 97 14.35 1.93 0.51
CA SER A 97 15.08 2.46 -0.65
C SER A 97 14.61 1.89 -1.99
N LYS A 98 13.80 0.83 -1.96
CA LYS A 98 13.29 0.19 -3.17
C LYS A 98 11.95 0.74 -3.61
N LEU A 99 11.36 1.63 -2.82
CA LEU A 99 10.02 2.16 -3.08
C LEU A 99 10.09 3.63 -3.47
N THR A 100 9.08 4.07 -4.22
CA THR A 100 8.93 5.47 -4.58
C THR A 100 8.03 6.14 -3.55
N TRP A 101 8.48 7.25 -2.99
CA TRP A 101 7.77 7.94 -1.90
C TRP A 101 7.24 9.29 -2.40
N VAL A 102 6.01 9.62 -1.99
CA VAL A 102 5.41 10.91 -2.25
C VAL A 102 4.79 11.43 -0.95
N GLU A 103 4.70 12.75 -0.82
CA GLU A 103 3.99 13.36 0.31
C GLU A 103 2.54 13.57 -0.06
N ASP A 104 2.29 14.05 -1.28
CA ASP A 104 0.95 14.23 -1.82
C ASP A 104 0.73 13.16 -2.89
N PRO A 105 -0.35 12.37 -2.79
CA PRO A 105 -0.62 11.33 -3.79
C PRO A 105 -0.60 11.81 -5.24
N ARG A 106 -0.97 13.06 -5.50
CA ARG A 106 -0.97 13.58 -6.86
C ARG A 106 0.41 13.63 -7.49
N GLU A 107 1.45 13.64 -6.67
CA GLU A 107 2.83 13.63 -7.17
C GLU A 107 3.18 12.33 -7.90
N ALA A 108 2.39 11.27 -7.72
CA ALA A 108 2.62 10.00 -8.39
C ALA A 108 2.18 10.02 -9.85
N LEU A 109 1.37 10.97 -10.25
CA LEU A 109 0.89 11.06 -11.64
C LEU A 109 2.03 11.42 -12.59
N PRO A 110 2.05 10.80 -13.79
CA PRO A 110 3.09 11.09 -14.75
C PRO A 110 2.96 12.49 -15.34
#